data_f0c3dd98a4de7e5a6ca33a64aef1a3c9
#
_entry.id   f0c3dd98a4de7e5a6ca33a64aef1a3c9
#
_cell.length_a   1.000
_cell.length_b   1.000
_cell.length_c   1.000
_cell.angle_alpha   90.00
_cell.angle_beta   90.00
_cell.angle_gamma   90.00
#
_symmetry.space_group_name_H-M   'P 1'
#
loop_
_entity.id
_entity.type
_entity.pdbx_description
1 polymer ?
#
loop_
_entity_poly.entity_id
_entity_poly.type
_entity_poly.pdbx_seq_one_letter_code
_entity_poly.pdbx_strand_id
1 'polypeptide(L)'
;MNKLIFRKFSMDIVNFFLVSSFSITFIVWIIQAVNFLDLVSDDGHSLNVYFYYVSLNLPKIFGKTIIFVFFISIFYVVNKYNNSNELIVFWSNGIKKIHFINFILKFSILFLVLQLILNLLVIPKTQSLARLYIKQSNIDFLPKLISEKKFINVVKNLTIFVEEYEKDGQLKKIYINEKIAQKKSKIIVAESGIIFKKNSKYILRLFKGGITNINE
;
A
#
# COMPACT_ATOMS: atom_id res chain seq x y z
N MET A 1 -39.26 -8.45 24.29
CA MET A 1 -38.75 -9.74 23.79
C MET A 1 -38.14 -9.59 22.38
N ASN A 2 -38.79 -8.95 21.44
CA ASN A 2 -38.28 -8.78 20.06
C ASN A 2 -36.89 -8.09 19.96
N LYS A 3 -36.59 -7.10 20.85
CA LYS A 3 -35.27 -6.42 20.85
C LYS A 3 -34.11 -7.36 21.20
N LEU A 4 -34.32 -8.35 22.10
CA LEU A 4 -33.27 -9.31 22.45
C LEU A 4 -32.94 -10.26 21.32
N ILE A 5 -33.95 -10.74 20.57
CA ILE A 5 -33.80 -11.63 19.43
C ILE A 5 -32.98 -10.93 18.34
N PHE A 6 -33.37 -9.70 17.96
CA PHE A 6 -32.63 -8.92 16.96
C PHE A 6 -31.21 -8.55 17.42
N ARG A 7 -31.01 -8.30 18.74
CA ARG A 7 -29.67 -8.04 19.29
C ARG A 7 -28.76 -9.28 19.15
N LYS A 8 -29.26 -10.47 19.50
CA LYS A 8 -28.50 -11.72 19.32
C LYS A 8 -28.14 -11.92 17.85
N PHE A 9 -29.12 -11.80 16.96
CA PHE A 9 -28.91 -11.94 15.53
C PHE A 9 -27.86 -10.95 14.97
N SER A 10 -27.94 -9.67 15.34
CA SER A 10 -26.93 -8.68 14.92
C SER A 10 -25.55 -8.96 15.50
N MET A 11 -25.47 -9.43 16.75
CA MET A 11 -24.17 -9.81 17.36
C MET A 11 -23.55 -11.00 16.64
N ASP A 12 -24.33 -11.98 16.22
CA ASP A 12 -23.82 -13.13 15.47
C ASP A 12 -23.29 -12.70 14.08
N ILE A 13 -23.98 -11.75 13.41
CA ILE A 13 -23.47 -11.16 12.15
C ILE A 13 -22.16 -10.41 12.41
N VAL A 14 -22.11 -9.55 13.43
CA VAL A 14 -20.91 -8.76 13.76
C VAL A 14 -19.74 -9.67 14.12
N ASN A 15 -19.96 -10.69 14.94
CA ASN A 15 -18.90 -11.62 15.34
C ASN A 15 -18.33 -12.37 14.13
N PHE A 16 -19.19 -12.93 13.28
CA PHE A 16 -18.73 -13.61 12.08
C PHE A 16 -18.04 -12.65 11.12
N PHE A 17 -18.62 -11.45 10.94
CA PHE A 17 -18.01 -10.40 10.12
C PHE A 17 -16.62 -10.02 10.62
N LEU A 18 -16.43 -9.79 11.92
CA LEU A 18 -15.12 -9.42 12.47
C LEU A 18 -14.08 -10.51 12.21
N VAL A 19 -14.39 -11.77 12.56
CA VAL A 19 -13.47 -12.89 12.37
C VAL A 19 -13.11 -13.04 10.89
N SER A 20 -14.11 -13.08 10.01
CA SER A 20 -13.89 -13.25 8.56
C SER A 20 -13.16 -12.06 7.95
N SER A 21 -13.50 -10.83 8.38
CA SER A 21 -12.89 -9.60 7.88
C SER A 21 -11.41 -9.52 8.25
N PHE A 22 -11.05 -9.82 9.51
CA PHE A 22 -9.65 -9.86 9.92
C PHE A 22 -8.88 -10.95 9.18
N SER A 23 -9.44 -12.16 9.07
CA SER A 23 -8.78 -13.27 8.38
C SER A 23 -8.51 -12.95 6.90
N ILE A 24 -9.52 -12.50 6.17
CA ILE A 24 -9.38 -12.19 4.73
C ILE A 24 -8.45 -10.99 4.52
N THR A 25 -8.61 -9.93 5.32
CA THR A 25 -7.76 -8.75 5.22
C THR A 25 -6.29 -9.10 5.50
N PHE A 26 -6.03 -9.95 6.48
CA PHE A 26 -4.68 -10.36 6.84
C PHE A 26 -4.03 -11.20 5.72
N ILE A 27 -4.77 -12.15 5.14
CA ILE A 27 -4.28 -12.94 4.00
C ILE A 27 -3.93 -12.04 2.81
N VAL A 28 -4.85 -11.15 2.42
CA VAL A 28 -4.62 -10.22 1.31
C VAL A 28 -3.46 -9.27 1.62
N TRP A 29 -3.33 -8.84 2.88
CA TRP A 29 -2.23 -7.99 3.32
C TRP A 29 -0.87 -8.68 3.19
N ILE A 30 -0.76 -9.96 3.59
CA ILE A 30 0.48 -10.74 3.41
C ILE A 30 0.85 -10.84 1.92
N ILE A 31 -0.11 -11.17 1.06
CA ILE A 31 0.13 -11.26 -0.40
C ILE A 31 0.63 -9.91 -0.94
N GLN A 32 0.01 -8.80 -0.53
CA GLN A 32 0.46 -7.48 -0.96
C GLN A 32 1.81 -7.08 -0.35
N ALA A 33 2.09 -7.49 0.90
CA ALA A 33 3.38 -7.27 1.52
C ALA A 33 4.50 -7.92 0.71
N VAL A 34 4.31 -9.16 0.25
CA VAL A 34 5.27 -9.84 -0.63
C VAL A 34 5.46 -9.08 -1.95
N ASN A 35 4.38 -8.61 -2.58
CA ASN A 35 4.45 -7.83 -3.82
C ASN A 35 5.18 -6.47 -3.65
N PHE A 36 5.21 -5.93 -2.44
CA PHE A 36 5.92 -4.69 -2.14
C PHE A 36 7.38 -4.89 -1.73
N LEU A 37 7.88 -6.14 -1.67
CA LEU A 37 9.30 -6.40 -1.43
C LEU A 37 10.22 -5.77 -2.49
N ASP A 38 9.71 -5.55 -3.69
CA ASP A 38 10.42 -4.85 -4.77
C ASP A 38 10.90 -3.45 -4.33
N LEU A 39 10.18 -2.80 -3.39
CA LEU A 39 10.62 -1.54 -2.79
C LEU A 39 11.97 -1.67 -2.05
N VAL A 40 12.28 -2.84 -1.53
CA VAL A 40 13.54 -3.10 -0.81
C VAL A 40 14.58 -3.67 -1.77
N SER A 41 14.20 -4.66 -2.61
CA SER A 41 15.12 -5.37 -3.50
C SER A 41 15.56 -4.52 -4.69
N ASP A 42 14.62 -3.84 -5.35
CA ASP A 42 14.86 -3.16 -6.61
C ASP A 42 15.05 -1.65 -6.41
N ASP A 43 14.19 -1.03 -5.59
CA ASP A 43 14.26 0.40 -5.29
C ASP A 43 15.20 0.71 -4.13
N GLY A 44 15.62 -0.31 -3.34
CA GLY A 44 16.58 -0.26 -2.24
C GLY A 44 16.17 0.61 -1.05
N HIS A 45 14.87 0.76 -0.83
CA HIS A 45 14.37 1.41 0.38
C HIS A 45 14.76 0.63 1.64
N SER A 46 14.85 1.31 2.78
CA SER A 46 15.11 0.64 4.05
C SER A 46 13.92 -0.22 4.48
N LEU A 47 14.18 -1.32 5.20
CA LEU A 47 13.15 -2.19 5.76
C LEU A 47 12.11 -1.41 6.59
N ASN A 48 12.53 -0.37 7.33
CA ASN A 48 11.62 0.46 8.10
C ASN A 48 10.58 1.16 7.21
N VAL A 49 11.01 1.72 6.08
CA VAL A 49 10.10 2.37 5.12
C VAL A 49 9.12 1.36 4.52
N TYR A 50 9.61 0.18 4.18
CA TYR A 50 8.79 -0.92 3.70
C TYR A 50 7.70 -1.29 4.71
N PHE A 51 8.05 -1.54 5.99
CA PHE A 51 7.07 -1.90 7.02
C PHE A 51 6.02 -0.79 7.24
N TYR A 52 6.44 0.48 7.28
CA TYR A 52 5.51 1.61 7.38
C TYR A 52 4.57 1.67 6.18
N TYR A 53 5.10 1.52 4.97
CA TYR A 53 4.32 1.55 3.75
C TYR A 53 3.28 0.42 3.71
N VAL A 54 3.71 -0.81 3.98
CA VAL A 54 2.84 -2.00 3.99
C VAL A 54 1.75 -1.88 5.06
N SER A 55 2.09 -1.39 6.27
CA SER A 55 1.12 -1.18 7.34
C SER A 55 0.10 -0.09 7.01
N LEU A 56 0.53 1.02 6.40
CA LEU A 56 -0.35 2.10 5.97
C LEU A 56 -1.30 1.71 4.81
N ASN A 57 -1.01 0.60 4.12
CA ASN A 57 -1.91 0.04 3.11
C ASN A 57 -3.04 -0.83 3.70
N LEU A 58 -2.95 -1.26 4.97
CA LEU A 58 -3.98 -2.05 5.64
C LEU A 58 -5.41 -1.48 5.51
N PRO A 59 -5.67 -0.18 5.82
CA PRO A 59 -7.01 0.38 5.70
C PRO A 59 -7.58 0.32 4.29
N LYS A 60 -6.73 0.45 3.27
CA LYS A 60 -7.14 0.33 1.86
C LYS A 60 -7.58 -1.09 1.52
N ILE A 61 -6.87 -2.10 2.01
CA ILE A 61 -7.23 -3.50 1.81
C ILE A 61 -8.55 -3.80 2.50
N PHE A 62 -8.66 -3.43 3.78
CA PHE A 62 -9.86 -3.57 4.57
C PHE A 62 -11.08 -2.91 3.91
N GLY A 63 -10.93 -1.65 3.45
CA GLY A 63 -11.97 -0.94 2.76
C GLY A 63 -12.44 -1.58 1.46
N LYS A 64 -11.58 -2.31 0.75
CA LYS A 64 -11.97 -3.05 -0.46
C LYS A 64 -12.71 -4.36 -0.13
N THR A 65 -12.37 -5.03 0.96
CA THR A 65 -12.91 -6.35 1.30
C THR A 65 -14.18 -6.27 2.14
N ILE A 66 -14.38 -5.19 2.89
CA ILE A 66 -15.45 -5.05 3.88
C ILE A 66 -16.85 -5.32 3.32
N ILE A 67 -17.17 -4.83 2.11
CA ILE A 67 -18.49 -4.99 1.50
C ILE A 67 -18.77 -6.47 1.22
N PHE A 68 -17.81 -7.16 0.62
CA PHE A 68 -17.95 -8.58 0.27
C PHE A 68 -18.07 -9.44 1.52
N VAL A 69 -17.22 -9.17 2.52
CA VAL A 69 -17.22 -9.92 3.78
C VAL A 69 -18.52 -9.69 4.55
N PHE A 70 -19.03 -8.47 4.55
CA PHE A 70 -20.32 -8.16 5.17
C PHE A 70 -21.48 -8.91 4.51
N PHE A 71 -21.53 -8.93 3.18
CA PHE A 71 -22.53 -9.69 2.44
C PHE A 71 -22.48 -11.19 2.77
N ILE A 72 -21.26 -11.77 2.75
CA ILE A 72 -21.06 -13.17 3.12
C ILE A 72 -21.49 -13.44 4.57
N SER A 73 -21.23 -12.50 5.47
CA SER A 73 -21.59 -12.63 6.89
C SER A 73 -23.09 -12.68 7.11
N ILE A 74 -23.84 -11.80 6.43
CA ILE A 74 -25.31 -11.84 6.48
C ILE A 74 -25.81 -13.16 5.94
N PHE A 75 -25.33 -13.54 4.76
CA PHE A 75 -25.76 -14.79 4.10
C PHE A 75 -25.48 -16.02 4.97
N TYR A 76 -24.28 -16.10 5.55
CA TYR A 76 -23.89 -17.20 6.43
C TYR A 76 -24.79 -17.30 7.66
N VAL A 77 -24.98 -16.16 8.37
CA VAL A 77 -25.78 -16.15 9.62
C VAL A 77 -27.26 -16.46 9.33
N VAL A 78 -27.82 -15.88 8.26
CA VAL A 78 -29.22 -16.20 7.87
C VAL A 78 -29.36 -17.68 7.55
N ASN A 79 -28.42 -18.24 6.79
CA ASN A 79 -28.45 -19.68 6.46
C ASN A 79 -28.26 -20.56 7.70
N LYS A 80 -27.36 -20.21 8.62
CA LYS A 80 -27.19 -20.88 9.90
C LYS A 80 -28.48 -20.90 10.70
N TYR A 81 -29.16 -19.75 10.84
CA TYR A 81 -30.43 -19.63 11.58
C TYR A 81 -31.56 -20.41 10.89
N ASN A 82 -31.55 -20.51 9.55
CA ASN A 82 -32.50 -21.32 8.84
C ASN A 82 -32.28 -22.81 9.10
N ASN A 83 -31.05 -23.29 9.01
CA ASN A 83 -30.69 -24.70 9.19
C ASN A 83 -30.87 -25.19 10.64
N SER A 84 -30.65 -24.32 11.62
CA SER A 84 -30.90 -24.63 13.03
C SER A 84 -32.35 -24.38 13.49
N ASN A 85 -33.26 -24.07 12.56
CA ASN A 85 -34.66 -23.72 12.84
C ASN A 85 -34.84 -22.52 13.77
N GLU A 86 -33.79 -21.74 14.03
CA GLU A 86 -33.86 -20.55 14.89
C GLU A 86 -34.73 -19.43 14.27
N LEU A 87 -34.92 -19.40 12.95
CA LEU A 87 -35.84 -18.47 12.28
C LEU A 87 -37.29 -18.66 12.71
N ILE A 88 -37.67 -19.89 13.09
CA ILE A 88 -39.02 -20.19 13.60
C ILE A 88 -39.30 -19.36 14.87
N VAL A 89 -38.29 -19.13 15.70
CA VAL A 89 -38.41 -18.29 16.91
C VAL A 89 -38.83 -16.86 16.58
N PHE A 90 -38.39 -16.30 15.44
CA PHE A 90 -38.82 -14.98 15.01
C PHE A 90 -40.31 -15.00 14.64
N TRP A 91 -40.73 -16.03 13.90
CA TRP A 91 -42.14 -16.14 13.41
C TRP A 91 -43.10 -16.47 14.55
N SER A 92 -42.74 -17.35 15.44
CA SER A 92 -43.57 -17.70 16.62
C SER A 92 -43.73 -16.54 17.61
N ASN A 93 -42.78 -15.60 17.65
CA ASN A 93 -42.88 -14.35 18.43
C ASN A 93 -43.65 -13.23 17.70
N GLY A 94 -44.33 -13.55 16.59
CA GLY A 94 -45.15 -12.59 15.82
C GLY A 94 -44.37 -11.59 14.99
N ILE A 95 -43.08 -11.83 14.74
CA ILE A 95 -42.26 -10.95 13.88
C ILE A 95 -42.60 -11.27 12.43
N LYS A 96 -43.18 -10.30 11.72
CA LYS A 96 -43.49 -10.44 10.28
C LYS A 96 -42.17 -10.46 9.47
N LYS A 97 -42.14 -11.26 8.40
CA LYS A 97 -40.95 -11.36 7.50
C LYS A 97 -40.47 -9.99 7.00
N ILE A 98 -41.38 -9.07 6.72
CA ILE A 98 -41.03 -7.71 6.26
C ILE A 98 -40.27 -6.92 7.34
N HIS A 99 -40.58 -7.10 8.64
CA HIS A 99 -39.85 -6.45 9.72
C HIS A 99 -38.43 -7.00 9.85
N PHE A 100 -38.24 -8.31 9.62
CA PHE A 100 -36.92 -8.92 9.59
C PHE A 100 -36.08 -8.39 8.42
N ILE A 101 -36.64 -8.29 7.21
CA ILE A 101 -35.96 -7.74 6.04
C ILE A 101 -35.60 -6.26 6.30
N ASN A 102 -36.52 -5.45 6.81
CA ASN A 102 -36.28 -4.04 7.14
C ASN A 102 -35.17 -3.88 8.20
N PHE A 103 -35.06 -4.82 9.14
CA PHE A 103 -33.98 -4.81 10.12
C PHE A 103 -32.62 -5.04 9.42
N ILE A 104 -32.52 -6.04 8.54
CA ILE A 104 -31.29 -6.30 7.78
C ILE A 104 -30.93 -5.08 6.92
N LEU A 105 -31.90 -4.45 6.26
CA LEU A 105 -31.67 -3.24 5.45
C LEU A 105 -31.11 -2.08 6.29
N LYS A 106 -31.72 -1.79 7.46
CA LYS A 106 -31.23 -0.74 8.36
C LYS A 106 -29.81 -1.05 8.85
N PHE A 107 -29.54 -2.31 9.16
CA PHE A 107 -28.22 -2.75 9.58
C PHE A 107 -27.18 -2.62 8.44
N SER A 108 -27.56 -2.93 7.19
CA SER A 108 -26.72 -2.75 6.03
C SER A 108 -26.42 -1.27 5.76
N ILE A 109 -27.37 -0.36 5.99
CA ILE A 109 -27.14 1.10 5.87
C ILE A 109 -26.06 1.57 6.86
N LEU A 110 -26.05 1.03 8.07
CA LEU A 110 -25.00 1.35 9.06
C LEU A 110 -23.61 0.99 8.51
N PHE A 111 -23.46 -0.21 7.93
CA PHE A 111 -22.20 -0.65 7.32
C PHE A 111 -21.83 0.17 6.09
N LEU A 112 -22.82 0.61 5.31
CA LEU A 112 -22.59 1.51 4.17
C LEU A 112 -22.01 2.84 4.65
N VAL A 113 -22.57 3.44 5.70
CA VAL A 113 -22.02 4.69 6.29
C VAL A 113 -20.59 4.47 6.79
N LEU A 114 -20.32 3.36 7.48
CA LEU A 114 -18.96 3.01 7.92
C LEU A 114 -18.00 2.94 6.73
N GLN A 115 -18.41 2.29 5.64
CA GLN A 115 -17.64 2.17 4.42
C GLN A 115 -17.35 3.54 3.76
N LEU A 116 -18.33 4.43 3.73
CA LEU A 116 -18.14 5.79 3.22
C LEU A 116 -17.10 6.56 4.04
N ILE A 117 -17.18 6.47 5.38
CA ILE A 117 -16.20 7.10 6.29
C ILE A 117 -14.79 6.56 6.00
N LEU A 118 -14.63 5.24 5.88
CA LEU A 118 -13.35 4.63 5.56
C LEU A 118 -12.79 5.14 4.22
N ASN A 119 -13.61 5.15 3.16
CA ASN A 119 -13.17 5.53 1.82
C ASN A 119 -12.87 7.03 1.68
N LEU A 120 -13.64 7.90 2.34
CA LEU A 120 -13.51 9.35 2.19
C LEU A 120 -12.48 9.96 3.16
N LEU A 121 -12.34 9.41 4.36
CA LEU A 121 -11.50 10.01 5.40
C LEU A 121 -10.24 9.21 5.72
N VAL A 122 -10.37 7.90 5.96
CA VAL A 122 -9.26 7.09 6.46
C VAL A 122 -8.29 6.73 5.33
N ILE A 123 -8.78 6.14 4.26
CA ILE A 123 -7.96 5.63 3.17
C ILE A 123 -7.15 6.75 2.48
N PRO A 124 -7.70 7.93 2.14
CA PRO A 124 -6.90 8.98 1.51
C PRO A 124 -5.77 9.49 2.40
N LYS A 125 -6.02 9.62 3.72
CA LYS A 125 -5.00 10.06 4.67
C LYS A 125 -3.86 9.05 4.78
N THR A 126 -4.18 7.77 4.98
CA THR A 126 -3.16 6.70 5.10
C THR A 126 -2.36 6.54 3.81
N GLN A 127 -3.02 6.65 2.65
CA GLN A 127 -2.34 6.56 1.35
C GLN A 127 -1.44 7.77 1.07
N SER A 128 -1.84 8.98 1.50
CA SER A 128 -0.97 10.17 1.36
C SER A 128 0.26 10.05 2.23
N LEU A 129 0.12 9.59 3.48
CA LEU A 129 1.24 9.31 4.38
C LEU A 129 2.16 8.23 3.81
N ALA A 130 1.63 7.13 3.32
CA ALA A 130 2.42 6.06 2.72
C ALA A 130 3.30 6.56 1.57
N ARG A 131 2.73 7.39 0.68
CA ARG A 131 3.48 8.03 -0.42
C ARG A 131 4.54 9.02 0.06
N LEU A 132 4.27 9.77 1.12
CA LEU A 132 5.24 10.67 1.71
C LEU A 132 6.45 9.92 2.27
N TYR A 133 6.25 8.80 2.96
CA TYR A 133 7.34 7.97 3.48
C TYR A 133 8.25 7.44 2.36
N ILE A 134 7.69 6.91 1.28
CA ILE A 134 8.49 6.48 0.12
C ILE A 134 9.25 7.67 -0.48
N LYS A 135 8.56 8.79 -0.71
CA LYS A 135 9.18 9.97 -1.32
C LYS A 135 10.31 10.57 -0.47
N GLN A 136 10.16 10.56 0.85
CA GLN A 136 11.22 11.04 1.76
C GLN A 136 12.41 10.07 1.79
N SER A 137 12.12 8.76 1.74
CA SER A 137 13.17 7.74 1.74
C SER A 137 14.03 7.74 0.48
N ASN A 138 13.45 8.01 -0.69
CA ASN A 138 14.21 8.12 -1.95
C ASN A 138 15.28 9.22 -1.87
N ILE A 139 15.07 10.24 -1.04
CA ILE A 139 16.01 11.36 -0.90
C ILE A 139 17.26 10.97 -0.11
N ASP A 140 17.14 10.10 0.89
CA ASP A 140 18.27 9.66 1.74
C ASP A 140 19.04 8.46 1.16
N PHE A 141 18.54 7.90 0.08
CA PHE A 141 19.00 6.63 -0.48
C PHE A 141 20.08 6.78 -1.57
N LEU A 142 20.08 7.86 -2.34
CA LEU A 142 21.04 8.07 -3.43
C LEU A 142 22.51 7.85 -3.03
N PRO A 143 23.03 8.39 -1.90
CA PRO A 143 24.41 8.14 -1.50
C PRO A 143 24.69 6.68 -1.10
N LYS A 144 23.68 5.94 -0.61
CA LYS A 144 23.83 4.55 -0.18
C LYS A 144 23.80 3.56 -1.35
N LEU A 145 23.18 3.94 -2.45
CA LEU A 145 23.15 3.13 -3.68
C LEU A 145 24.47 3.16 -4.42
N ILE A 146 25.21 4.26 -4.32
CA ILE A 146 26.47 4.39 -5.06
C ILE A 146 27.49 3.45 -4.44
N SER A 147 27.64 2.28 -5.06
CA SER A 147 28.66 1.30 -4.75
C SER A 147 29.81 1.45 -5.72
N GLU A 148 31.04 1.43 -5.21
CA GLU A 148 32.25 1.49 -6.04
C GLU A 148 32.28 0.37 -7.07
N LYS A 149 32.74 0.69 -8.27
CA LYS A 149 33.00 -0.27 -9.37
C LYS A 149 31.79 -1.12 -9.80
N LYS A 150 30.56 -0.62 -9.58
CA LYS A 150 29.34 -1.29 -10.04
C LYS A 150 28.46 -0.35 -10.85
N PHE A 151 27.83 -0.90 -11.89
CA PHE A 151 26.73 -0.23 -12.58
C PHE A 151 25.46 -0.35 -11.77
N ILE A 152 24.86 0.76 -11.43
CA ILE A 152 23.66 0.81 -10.58
C ILE A 152 22.55 1.51 -11.36
N ASN A 153 21.41 0.85 -11.47
CA ASN A 153 20.20 1.44 -12.00
C ASN A 153 19.48 2.18 -10.85
N VAL A 154 19.70 3.49 -10.75
CA VAL A 154 19.14 4.31 -9.66
C VAL A 154 17.64 4.51 -9.82
N VAL A 155 17.19 4.65 -11.07
CA VAL A 155 15.76 4.76 -11.45
C VAL A 155 15.59 4.09 -12.82
N LYS A 156 14.35 3.76 -13.15
CA LYS A 156 14.02 3.25 -14.48
C LYS A 156 14.62 4.19 -15.55
N ASN A 157 15.54 3.69 -16.36
CA ASN A 157 16.26 4.41 -17.40
C ASN A 157 17.48 5.26 -16.99
N LEU A 158 17.94 5.23 -15.74
CA LEU A 158 19.13 5.94 -15.29
C LEU A 158 20.14 4.98 -14.69
N THR A 159 21.25 4.76 -15.38
CA THR A 159 22.36 3.92 -14.92
C THR A 159 23.51 4.82 -14.51
N ILE A 160 24.05 4.63 -13.33
CA ILE A 160 25.22 5.35 -12.80
C ILE A 160 26.32 4.34 -12.51
N PHE A 161 27.54 4.67 -12.91
CA PHE A 161 28.74 3.97 -12.53
C PHE A 161 29.72 4.96 -11.91
N VAL A 162 30.35 4.55 -10.80
CA VAL A 162 31.37 5.35 -10.10
C VAL A 162 32.54 4.41 -9.79
N GLU A 163 33.75 4.85 -10.08
CA GLU A 163 34.95 4.03 -9.81
C GLU A 163 35.34 4.09 -8.33
N GLU A 164 35.36 5.31 -7.75
CA GLU A 164 35.69 5.53 -6.33
C GLU A 164 34.67 6.44 -5.67
N TYR A 165 34.25 6.09 -4.45
CA TYR A 165 33.35 6.86 -3.61
C TYR A 165 34.01 7.14 -2.26
N GLU A 166 34.31 8.39 -1.97
CA GLU A 166 34.86 8.81 -0.68
C GLU A 166 33.75 9.17 0.31
N LYS A 167 34.00 8.92 1.60
CA LYS A 167 33.01 9.17 2.69
C LYS A 167 32.49 10.61 2.77
N ASP A 168 33.22 11.56 2.20
CA ASP A 168 32.84 12.98 2.15
C ASP A 168 31.90 13.33 0.98
N GLY A 169 31.37 12.32 0.27
CA GLY A 169 30.48 12.52 -0.88
C GLY A 169 31.19 12.85 -2.19
N GLN A 170 32.52 12.72 -2.23
CA GLN A 170 33.31 12.90 -3.44
C GLN A 170 33.31 11.62 -4.27
N LEU A 171 33.15 11.79 -5.58
CA LEU A 171 33.08 10.73 -6.57
C LEU A 171 34.17 10.94 -7.61
N LYS A 172 34.82 9.85 -8.06
CA LYS A 172 35.81 9.87 -9.15
C LYS A 172 35.39 8.96 -10.30
N LYS A 173 35.68 9.37 -11.50
CA LYS A 173 35.38 8.69 -12.76
C LYS A 173 33.90 8.23 -12.83
N ILE A 174 33.07 9.21 -13.05
CA ILE A 174 31.60 9.04 -13.05
C ILE A 174 31.15 8.81 -14.48
N TYR A 175 30.31 7.80 -14.68
CA TYR A 175 29.61 7.53 -15.92
C TYR A 175 28.11 7.46 -15.62
N ILE A 176 27.32 8.27 -16.32
CA ILE A 176 25.86 8.31 -16.21
C ILE A 176 25.26 8.09 -17.58
N ASN A 177 24.35 7.11 -17.68
CA ASN A 177 23.58 6.85 -18.88
C ASN A 177 22.09 7.03 -18.58
N GLU A 178 21.48 8.01 -19.22
CA GLU A 178 20.05 8.31 -19.12
C GLU A 178 19.37 7.96 -20.45
N LYS A 179 18.48 6.96 -20.44
CA LYS A 179 17.64 6.61 -21.60
C LYS A 179 16.41 7.51 -21.63
N ILE A 180 16.37 8.48 -22.55
CA ILE A 180 15.29 9.46 -22.68
C ILE A 180 14.10 8.89 -23.47
N ALA A 181 14.36 8.07 -24.49
CA ALA A 181 13.36 7.40 -25.33
C ALA A 181 13.92 6.11 -25.91
N GLN A 182 13.09 5.31 -26.62
CA GLN A 182 13.49 4.03 -27.20
C GLN A 182 14.75 4.11 -28.11
N LYS A 183 15.09 5.29 -28.65
CA LYS A 183 16.25 5.51 -29.54
C LYS A 183 17.10 6.72 -29.16
N LYS A 184 16.94 7.26 -27.95
CA LYS A 184 17.71 8.42 -27.49
C LYS A 184 18.28 8.17 -26.12
N SER A 185 19.61 8.19 -26.00
CA SER A 185 20.31 8.11 -24.73
C SER A 185 21.26 9.30 -24.57
N LYS A 186 21.37 9.76 -23.33
CA LYS A 186 22.29 10.81 -22.93
C LYS A 186 23.35 10.21 -22.03
N ILE A 187 24.59 10.27 -22.47
CA ILE A 187 25.73 9.79 -21.70
C ILE A 187 26.47 11.01 -21.13
N ILE A 188 26.73 10.99 -19.84
CA ILE A 188 27.52 12.00 -19.13
C ILE A 188 28.71 11.28 -18.53
N VAL A 189 29.92 11.75 -18.83
CA VAL A 189 31.17 11.26 -18.25
C VAL A 189 31.86 12.42 -17.54
N ALA A 190 32.33 12.22 -16.31
CA ALA A 190 33.06 13.22 -15.57
C ALA A 190 34.24 12.61 -14.79
N GLU A 191 35.35 13.35 -14.68
CA GLU A 191 36.52 12.92 -13.89
C GLU A 191 36.22 12.91 -12.40
N SER A 192 35.45 13.89 -11.92
CA SER A 192 35.08 14.00 -10.50
C SER A 192 33.72 14.61 -10.32
N GLY A 193 33.12 14.40 -9.16
CA GLY A 193 31.85 14.99 -8.77
C GLY A 193 31.66 14.98 -7.25
N ILE A 194 30.72 15.78 -6.78
CA ILE A 194 30.34 15.85 -5.37
C ILE A 194 28.83 15.71 -5.25
N ILE A 195 28.38 14.82 -4.37
CA ILE A 195 26.98 14.73 -3.97
C ILE A 195 26.80 15.50 -2.68
N PHE A 196 25.89 16.45 -2.68
CA PHE A 196 25.50 17.18 -1.48
C PHE A 196 24.00 17.40 -1.39
N LYS A 197 23.47 17.49 -0.18
CA LYS A 197 22.05 17.72 0.11
C LYS A 197 21.77 19.22 0.22
N LYS A 198 20.88 19.75 -0.64
CA LYS A 198 20.39 21.14 -0.56
C LYS A 198 18.87 21.15 -0.64
N ASN A 199 18.17 21.77 0.31
CA ASN A 199 16.70 21.87 0.36
C ASN A 199 16.00 20.51 0.17
N SER A 200 16.41 19.49 0.92
CA SER A 200 15.89 18.11 0.84
C SER A 200 16.03 17.42 -0.54
N LYS A 201 16.88 17.94 -1.42
CA LYS A 201 17.22 17.32 -2.70
C LYS A 201 18.72 17.03 -2.74
N TYR A 202 19.09 15.87 -3.27
CA TYR A 202 20.49 15.59 -3.59
C TYR A 202 20.84 16.21 -4.92
N ILE A 203 21.94 16.94 -4.95
CA ILE A 203 22.51 17.56 -6.13
C ILE A 203 23.84 16.89 -6.39
N LEU A 204 23.97 16.32 -7.58
CA LEU A 204 25.24 15.82 -8.09
C LEU A 204 25.88 16.93 -8.95
N ARG A 205 26.97 17.49 -8.47
CA ARG A 205 27.79 18.45 -9.22
C ARG A 205 28.95 17.70 -9.82
N LEU A 206 29.06 17.77 -11.15
CA LEU A 206 30.12 17.12 -11.91
C LEU A 206 31.17 18.14 -12.31
N PHE A 207 32.44 17.71 -12.31
CA PHE A 207 33.59 18.52 -12.71
C PHE A 207 34.36 17.82 -13.81
N LYS A 208 34.88 18.61 -14.76
CA LYS A 208 35.69 18.12 -15.88
C LYS A 208 35.03 16.98 -16.64
N GLY A 209 33.85 17.22 -17.16
CA GLY A 209 33.06 16.20 -17.85
C GLY A 209 32.56 16.63 -19.21
N GLY A 210 32.11 15.64 -19.99
CA GLY A 210 31.46 15.82 -21.28
C GLY A 210 30.08 15.19 -21.30
N ILE A 211 29.20 15.70 -22.16
CA ILE A 211 27.87 15.19 -22.40
C ILE A 211 27.77 14.77 -23.85
N THR A 212 27.41 13.52 -24.13
CA THR A 212 27.21 12.97 -25.46
C THR A 212 25.76 12.52 -25.59
N ASN A 213 25.06 12.99 -26.60
CA ASN A 213 23.72 12.55 -26.95
C ASN A 213 23.84 11.52 -28.08
N ILE A 214 23.32 10.32 -27.86
CA ILE A 214 23.28 9.26 -28.88
C ILE A 214 21.85 9.17 -29.39
N ASN A 215 21.70 9.31 -30.71
CA ASN A 215 20.46 9.07 -31.45
C ASN A 215 20.70 7.81 -32.29
N GLU A 216 20.05 6.70 -31.97
CA GLU A 216 20.00 5.47 -32.77
C GLU A 216 18.83 5.49 -33.75
#